data_4a01dfce8ef5798dd98f8240801fc590
#
_entry.id   4a01dfce8ef5798dd98f8240801fc590
#
_cell.length_a   1.000
_cell.length_b   1.000
_cell.length_c   1.000
_cell.angle_alpha   90.00
_cell.angle_beta   90.00
_cell.angle_gamma   90.00
#
_symmetry.space_group_name_H-M   'P 1'
#
loop_
_entity.id
_entity.type
_entity.pdbx_description
1 polymer ?
#
loop_
_entity_poly.entity_id
_entity_poly.type
_entity_poly.pdbx_seq_one_letter_code
_entity_poly.pdbx_strand_id
1 'polypeptide(L)' 'KLVDRGTRMIVEELGLDYGKAQALLLMHGSVKKAVDAYRGIETEE' A
#
# COMPACT_ATOMS: atom_id res chain seq x y z
N LYS A 1 -2.19 -8.57 12.78
CA LYS A 1 -0.88 -9.00 12.67
C LYS A 1 -0.39 -8.99 11.27
N LEU A 2 -0.97 -9.75 10.39
CA LEU A 2 -0.53 -9.73 9.01
C LEU A 2 -0.86 -8.37 8.39
N VAL A 3 -2.00 -7.81 8.76
CA VAL A 3 -2.39 -6.53 8.24
C VAL A 3 -1.41 -5.45 8.69
N ASP A 4 -1.01 -5.52 9.96
CA ASP A 4 -0.09 -4.54 10.48
C ASP A 4 1.26 -4.62 9.75
N ARG A 5 1.75 -5.82 9.54
CA ARG A 5 3.01 -5.98 8.86
C ARG A 5 2.94 -5.49 7.43
N GLY A 6 1.87 -5.82 6.73
CA GLY A 6 1.70 -5.37 5.36
C GLY A 6 1.58 -3.86 5.27
N THR A 7 0.86 -3.26 6.23
CA THR A 7 0.69 -1.83 6.25
C THR A 7 2.05 -1.14 6.40
N ARG A 8 2.89 -1.66 7.28
CA ARG A 8 4.19 -1.06 7.48
C ARG A 8 5.05 -1.16 6.23
N MET A 9 4.92 -2.26 5.52
CA MET A 9 5.68 -2.42 4.29
C MET A 9 5.27 -1.37 3.28
N ILE A 10 3.99 -1.10 3.18
CA ILE A 10 3.51 -0.10 2.25
C ILE A 10 3.98 1.29 2.67
N VAL A 11 3.98 1.55 3.97
CA VAL A 11 4.44 2.83 4.47
C VAL A 11 5.88 3.07 4.02
N GLU A 12 6.73 2.07 4.16
CA GLU A 12 8.11 2.23 3.77
C GLU A 12 8.30 2.26 2.28
N GLU A 13 7.53 1.47 1.59
CA GLU A 13 7.68 1.38 0.15
C GLU A 13 7.20 2.64 -0.55
N LEU A 14 6.08 3.19 -0.14
CA LEU A 14 5.48 4.32 -0.81
C LEU A 14 5.62 5.64 -0.05
N GLY A 15 6.11 5.60 1.15
CA GLY A 15 6.26 6.82 1.93
C GLY A 15 4.94 7.41 2.40
N LEU A 16 3.94 6.57 2.59
CA LEU A 16 2.64 7.04 3.05
C LEU A 16 2.53 6.90 4.56
N ASP A 17 1.55 7.62 5.15
CA ASP A 17 1.34 7.45 6.56
C ASP A 17 0.59 6.16 6.79
N TYR A 18 0.56 5.71 8.01
CA TYR A 18 -0.01 4.41 8.36
C TYR A 18 -1.47 4.29 7.93
N GLY A 19 -2.25 5.34 8.15
CA GLY A 19 -3.66 5.29 7.81
C GLY A 19 -3.90 5.05 6.34
N LYS A 20 -3.16 5.77 5.50
CA LYS A 20 -3.32 5.60 4.07
C LYS A 20 -2.81 4.24 3.61
N ALA A 21 -1.70 3.80 4.17
CA ALA A 21 -1.15 2.51 3.79
C ALA A 21 -2.13 1.40 4.15
N GLN A 22 -2.74 1.50 5.32
CA GLN A 22 -3.69 0.49 5.73
C GLN A 22 -4.91 0.48 4.81
N ALA A 23 -5.39 1.65 4.43
CA ALA A 23 -6.53 1.72 3.54
C ALA A 23 -6.21 1.08 2.20
N LEU A 24 -5.02 1.34 1.69
CA LEU A 24 -4.61 0.73 0.43
C LEU A 24 -4.54 -0.78 0.54
N LEU A 25 -3.96 -1.26 1.63
CA LEU A 25 -3.83 -2.69 1.82
C LEU A 25 -5.18 -3.37 1.90
N LEU A 26 -6.10 -2.79 2.65
CA LEU A 26 -7.43 -3.39 2.81
C LEU A 26 -8.21 -3.31 1.50
N MET A 27 -8.02 -2.24 0.77
CA MET A 27 -8.74 -2.09 -0.47
C MET A 27 -8.28 -3.09 -1.52
N HIS A 28 -7.00 -3.34 -1.60
CA HIS A 28 -6.46 -4.21 -2.64
C HIS A 28 -6.23 -5.65 -2.18
N GLY A 29 -6.22 -5.87 -0.90
CA GLY A 29 -6.12 -7.22 -0.39
C GLY A 29 -4.71 -7.78 -0.28
N SER A 30 -3.70 -7.08 -0.78
CA SER A 30 -2.34 -7.54 -0.63
C SER A 30 -1.39 -6.38 -0.82
N VAL A 31 -0.22 -6.51 -0.24
CA VAL A 31 0.79 -5.48 -0.31
C VAL A 31 1.21 -5.24 -1.75
N LYS A 32 1.46 -6.32 -2.46
CA LYS A 32 1.92 -6.20 -3.81
C LYS A 32 0.91 -5.48 -4.70
N LYS A 33 -0.35 -5.87 -4.59
CA LYS A 33 -1.37 -5.24 -5.40
C LYS A 33 -1.55 -3.77 -5.00
N ALA A 34 -1.48 -3.49 -3.72
CA ALA A 34 -1.64 -2.12 -3.25
C ALA A 34 -0.53 -1.23 -3.80
N VAL A 35 0.70 -1.71 -3.74
CA VAL A 35 1.83 -0.95 -4.22
C VAL A 35 1.76 -0.76 -5.73
N ASP A 36 1.42 -1.83 -6.43
CA ASP A 36 1.31 -1.75 -7.89
C ASP A 36 0.22 -0.76 -8.30
N ALA A 37 -0.92 -0.82 -7.64
CA ALA A 37 -2.01 0.07 -8.00
C ALA A 37 -1.63 1.52 -7.75
N TYR A 38 -0.97 1.78 -6.64
CA TYR A 38 -0.59 3.13 -6.31
C TYR A 38 0.44 3.66 -7.31
N ARG A 39 1.42 2.84 -7.63
CA ARG A 39 2.43 3.24 -8.57
C ARG A 39 1.87 3.38 -9.98
N GLY A 40 0.95 2.52 -10.30
CA GLY A 40 0.30 2.59 -11.59
C GLY A 40 -0.44 3.89 -11.79
N ILE A 41 -1.09 4.35 -10.74
CA ILE A 41 -1.79 5.59 -10.80
C ILE A 41 -0.82 6.74 -11.00
N GLU A 42 0.30 6.67 -10.31
CA GLU A 42 1.25 7.72 -10.40
C GLU A 42 1.96 7.79 -11.72
N THR A 43 2.36 6.66 -12.22
CA THR A 43 3.10 6.65 -13.46
C THR A 43 2.27 6.39 -14.63
N GLU A 44 0.98 6.55 -14.49
CA GLU A 44 0.16 6.29 -15.57
C GLU A 44 0.59 6.98 -16.75
N GLU A 45 0.89 6.66 -17.66
CA GLU A 45 1.37 7.33 -18.67
C GLU A 45 0.78 7.10 -19.68
#